data_9326cba51f8669b9b30c89f34b8ab240
#
_entry.id   9326cba51f8669b9b30c89f34b8ab240
#
_cell.length_a   1.000
_cell.length_b   1.000
_cell.length_c   1.000
_cell.angle_alpha   90.00
_cell.angle_beta   90.00
_cell.angle_gamma   90.00
#
_symmetry.space_group_name_H-M   'P 1'
#
loop_
_entity.id
_entity.type
_entity.pdbx_description
1 polymer ?
#
loop_
_entity_poly.entity_id
_entity_poly.type
_entity_poly.pdbx_seq_one_letter_code
_entity_poly.pdbx_strand_id
1 'polypeptide(L)'
;MFAKTYTSTCFYTQSNTSSVTAAPCHLLLKEKALGKEKTMEFITNSPIETEKVGEALGKVLYPGSILAYEGDLGAGKTAFTRGLARGLGATEQVTSPTYTIVNEYLSGRMPLFHFDMYRLSSSDDLWDIGWEDYLERGGVCAVEWSENVADAMEDAITVCIQKTGEDSRKITITGGAGLEDFSI
;
A
#
# COMPACT_ATOMS: atom_id res chain seq x y z
N MET A 1 19.52 -27.34 -7.19
CA MET A 1 18.54 -28.39 -6.90
C MET A 1 18.70 -28.80 -5.44
N PHE A 2 18.07 -28.06 -4.50
CA PHE A 2 17.86 -28.52 -3.11
C PHE A 2 16.67 -27.77 -2.54
N ALA A 3 15.54 -28.45 -2.44
CA ALA A 3 14.36 -28.00 -1.73
C ALA A 3 14.61 -28.16 -0.23
N LYS A 4 14.42 -27.10 0.56
CA LYS A 4 14.34 -27.18 2.03
C LYS A 4 12.87 -27.24 2.44
N THR A 5 12.44 -28.43 2.78
CA THR A 5 11.18 -28.70 3.48
C THR A 5 11.40 -28.45 4.99
N TYR A 6 10.67 -27.50 5.57
CA TYR A 6 10.59 -27.37 7.02
C TYR A 6 9.42 -28.19 7.52
N THR A 7 9.71 -29.31 8.18
CA THR A 7 8.75 -30.07 8.98
C THR A 7 8.91 -29.62 10.43
N SER A 8 7.88 -28.94 10.95
CA SER A 8 7.77 -28.64 12.39
C SER A 8 7.09 -29.82 13.09
N THR A 9 7.86 -30.57 13.87
CA THR A 9 7.33 -31.66 14.70
C THR A 9 7.07 -31.13 16.10
N CYS A 10 5.80 -31.02 16.45
CA CYS A 10 5.37 -30.65 17.79
C CYS A 10 5.30 -31.95 18.65
N PHE A 11 6.16 -32.08 19.67
CA PHE A 11 6.10 -33.16 20.64
C PHE A 11 5.06 -32.84 21.73
N TYR A 12 4.08 -33.72 21.86
CA TYR A 12 3.09 -33.72 22.94
C TYR A 12 3.60 -34.61 24.08
N THR A 13 3.83 -34.04 25.25
CA THR A 13 3.95 -34.82 26.50
C THR A 13 2.71 -34.58 27.35
N GLN A 14 1.95 -35.68 27.60
CA GLN A 14 0.86 -35.68 28.56
C GLN A 14 1.42 -35.72 29.99
N SER A 15 0.93 -34.87 30.86
CA SER A 15 0.84 -35.14 32.30
C SER A 15 -0.42 -34.46 32.87
N ASN A 16 -1.17 -35.30 33.61
CA ASN A 16 -2.45 -35.03 34.24
C ASN A 16 -2.43 -33.92 35.29
N THR A 17 -3.59 -33.31 35.41
CA THR A 17 -4.38 -32.84 36.56
C THR A 17 -4.53 -31.33 36.73
N SER A 18 -5.82 -31.02 36.94
CA SER A 18 -6.48 -29.83 37.53
C SER A 18 -6.73 -28.61 36.63
N SER A 19 -8.03 -28.49 36.45
CA SER A 19 -8.86 -27.38 35.95
C SER A 19 -8.24 -25.95 36.05
N VAL A 20 -7.84 -25.41 34.90
CA VAL A 20 -7.86 -24.00 34.62
C VAL A 20 -8.44 -23.85 33.22
N THR A 21 -9.59 -23.21 33.12
CA THR A 21 -10.21 -22.86 31.84
C THR A 21 -9.28 -21.90 31.06
N ALA A 22 -8.42 -22.46 30.23
CA ALA A 22 -7.69 -21.71 29.22
C ALA A 22 -8.69 -21.33 28.14
N ALA A 23 -8.92 -20.03 27.98
CA ALA A 23 -9.59 -19.50 26.81
C ALA A 23 -8.86 -19.99 25.55
N PRO A 24 -9.56 -20.45 24.51
CA PRO A 24 -8.92 -20.87 23.29
C PRO A 24 -8.22 -19.66 22.69
N CYS A 25 -6.91 -19.78 22.47
CA CYS A 25 -6.17 -18.89 21.64
C CYS A 25 -6.79 -18.96 20.23
N HIS A 26 -7.73 -18.05 19.91
CA HIS A 26 -8.22 -17.88 18.57
C HIS A 26 -7.05 -17.41 17.72
N LEU A 27 -6.38 -18.38 17.09
CA LEU A 27 -5.68 -18.12 15.86
C LEU A 27 -6.78 -17.69 14.88
N LEU A 28 -7.00 -16.37 14.78
CA LEU A 28 -7.73 -15.77 13.67
C LEU A 28 -6.87 -16.05 12.42
N LEU A 29 -7.06 -17.24 11.85
CA LEU A 29 -6.89 -17.41 10.42
C LEU A 29 -7.83 -16.37 9.82
N LYS A 30 -7.27 -15.23 9.36
CA LYS A 30 -7.95 -14.38 8.41
C LYS A 30 -8.21 -15.28 7.21
N GLU A 31 -9.40 -15.89 7.15
CA GLU A 31 -9.94 -16.38 5.91
C GLU A 31 -9.94 -15.15 4.99
N LYS A 32 -9.00 -15.14 4.02
CA LYS A 32 -9.05 -14.22 2.88
C LYS A 32 -10.42 -14.46 2.25
N ALA A 33 -11.39 -13.61 2.56
CA ALA A 33 -12.59 -13.54 1.76
C ALA A 33 -12.08 -13.24 0.36
N LEU A 34 -12.24 -14.18 -0.58
CA LEU A 34 -12.02 -13.96 -2.01
C LEU A 34 -13.10 -12.97 -2.50
N GLY A 35 -13.02 -11.72 -2.05
CA GLY A 35 -13.72 -10.61 -2.66
C GLY A 35 -13.15 -10.45 -4.07
N LYS A 36 -14.02 -10.34 -5.08
CA LYS A 36 -13.60 -10.03 -6.44
C LYS A 36 -12.76 -8.75 -6.38
N GLU A 37 -11.54 -8.81 -6.93
CA GLU A 37 -10.76 -7.59 -7.17
C GLU A 37 -11.62 -6.60 -7.95
N LYS A 38 -11.74 -5.39 -7.40
CA LYS A 38 -12.45 -4.30 -8.07
C LYS A 38 -11.44 -3.52 -8.90
N THR A 39 -11.73 -3.35 -10.18
CA THR A 39 -10.94 -2.52 -11.09
C THR A 39 -11.78 -1.34 -11.52
N MET A 40 -11.21 -0.14 -11.43
CA MET A 40 -11.85 1.12 -11.83
C MET A 40 -10.91 1.90 -12.72
N GLU A 41 -11.46 2.57 -13.74
CA GLU A 41 -10.73 3.37 -14.70
C GLU A 41 -11.23 4.81 -14.70
N PHE A 42 -10.29 5.76 -14.72
CA PHE A 42 -10.55 7.19 -14.77
C PHE A 42 -9.72 7.81 -15.89
N ILE A 43 -10.33 8.71 -16.65
CA ILE A 43 -9.63 9.57 -17.61
C ILE A 43 -9.57 10.97 -17.01
N THR A 44 -8.38 11.51 -16.89
CA THR A 44 -8.15 12.87 -16.41
C THR A 44 -7.47 13.71 -17.50
N ASN A 45 -7.83 14.97 -17.61
CA ASN A 45 -7.34 15.90 -18.64
C ASN A 45 -6.51 17.05 -18.05
N SER A 46 -6.19 16.96 -16.78
CA SER A 46 -5.32 17.90 -16.10
C SER A 46 -4.70 17.28 -14.84
N PRO A 47 -3.57 17.85 -14.34
CA PRO A 47 -3.02 17.46 -13.04
C PRO A 47 -4.02 17.62 -11.90
N ILE A 48 -4.88 18.65 -11.94
CA ILE A 48 -5.91 18.89 -10.92
C ILE A 48 -6.94 17.77 -10.89
N GLU A 49 -7.34 17.25 -12.05
CA GLU A 49 -8.25 16.10 -12.12
C GLU A 49 -7.59 14.82 -11.60
N THR A 50 -6.30 14.61 -11.92
CA THR A 50 -5.51 13.50 -11.34
C THR A 50 -5.46 13.59 -9.82
N GLU A 51 -5.23 14.79 -9.27
CA GLU A 51 -5.26 15.03 -7.84
C GLU A 51 -6.63 14.76 -7.22
N LYS A 52 -7.76 15.08 -7.90
CA LYS A 52 -9.11 14.77 -7.41
C LYS A 52 -9.37 13.26 -7.29
N VAL A 53 -8.85 12.45 -8.22
CA VAL A 53 -8.93 10.99 -8.13
C VAL A 53 -8.18 10.50 -6.89
N GLY A 54 -6.95 10.97 -6.67
CA GLY A 54 -6.17 10.67 -5.49
C GLY A 54 -6.85 11.10 -4.19
N GLU A 55 -7.48 12.30 -4.18
CA GLU A 55 -8.22 12.82 -3.02
C GLU A 55 -9.42 11.94 -2.66
N ALA A 56 -10.18 11.50 -3.66
CA ALA A 56 -11.32 10.61 -3.44
C ALA A 56 -10.85 9.27 -2.86
N LEU A 57 -9.76 8.70 -3.39
CA LEU A 57 -9.17 7.48 -2.84
C LEU A 57 -8.69 7.68 -1.40
N GLY A 58 -8.00 8.78 -1.11
CA GLY A 58 -7.50 9.08 0.23
C GLY A 58 -8.59 9.13 1.30
N LYS A 59 -9.83 9.48 0.94
CA LYS A 59 -10.96 9.55 1.88
C LYS A 59 -11.44 8.18 2.38
N VAL A 60 -11.25 7.13 1.57
CA VAL A 60 -11.74 5.76 1.87
C VAL A 60 -10.66 4.82 2.41
N LEU A 61 -9.38 5.20 2.30
CA LEU A 61 -8.29 4.37 2.82
C LEU A 61 -8.33 4.24 4.35
N TYR A 62 -7.76 3.16 4.85
CA TYR A 62 -7.67 2.82 6.27
C TYR A 62 -6.20 2.63 6.69
N PRO A 63 -5.90 2.64 8.00
CA PRO A 63 -4.55 2.42 8.51
C PRO A 63 -3.95 1.11 8.02
N GLY A 64 -2.70 1.16 7.53
CA GLY A 64 -2.01 0.01 6.96
C GLY A 64 -2.29 -0.24 5.47
N SER A 65 -3.06 0.65 4.79
CA SER A 65 -3.23 0.56 3.33
C SER A 65 -1.89 0.77 2.62
N ILE A 66 -1.59 -0.09 1.64
CA ILE A 66 -0.43 0.03 0.76
C ILE A 66 -0.93 0.33 -0.65
N LEU A 67 -0.37 1.36 -1.30
CA LEU A 67 -0.61 1.70 -2.69
C LEU A 67 0.66 1.45 -3.50
N ALA A 68 0.57 0.56 -4.47
CA ALA A 68 1.62 0.25 -5.43
C ALA A 68 1.41 1.10 -6.69
N TYR A 69 2.27 2.08 -6.93
CA TYR A 69 2.17 2.94 -8.12
C TYR A 69 2.98 2.38 -9.27
N GLU A 70 2.31 2.23 -10.40
CA GLU A 70 2.90 1.87 -11.68
C GLU A 70 2.78 3.04 -12.66
N GLY A 71 3.76 3.20 -13.52
CA GLY A 71 3.76 4.21 -14.57
C GLY A 71 5.11 4.90 -14.74
N ASP A 72 5.35 5.37 -15.96
CA ASP A 72 6.60 5.99 -16.39
C ASP A 72 6.97 7.26 -15.60
N LEU A 73 8.20 7.73 -15.81
CA LEU A 73 8.65 9.03 -15.34
C LEU A 73 7.73 10.14 -15.88
N GLY A 74 7.23 11.00 -14.99
CA GLY A 74 6.30 12.07 -15.37
C GLY A 74 4.86 11.60 -15.63
N ALA A 75 4.50 10.36 -15.35
CA ALA A 75 3.13 9.87 -15.49
C ALA A 75 2.12 10.62 -14.60
N GLY A 76 2.56 11.15 -13.46
CA GLY A 76 1.71 11.91 -12.54
C GLY A 76 1.54 11.26 -11.16
N LYS A 77 2.39 10.30 -10.79
CA LYS A 77 2.36 9.62 -9.48
C LYS A 77 2.38 10.61 -8.31
N THR A 78 3.32 11.54 -8.32
CA THR A 78 3.40 12.60 -7.29
C THR A 78 2.17 13.53 -7.30
N ALA A 79 1.56 13.83 -8.47
CA ALA A 79 0.33 14.61 -8.53
C ALA A 79 -0.84 13.83 -7.89
N PHE A 80 -0.94 12.54 -8.17
CA PHE A 80 -1.91 11.66 -7.52
C PHE A 80 -1.71 11.64 -6.00
N THR A 81 -0.45 11.53 -5.53
CA THR A 81 -0.12 11.55 -4.10
C THR A 81 -0.46 12.88 -3.42
N ARG A 82 -0.37 14.03 -4.12
CA ARG A 82 -0.87 15.31 -3.58
C ARG A 82 -2.37 15.24 -3.29
N GLY A 83 -3.13 14.65 -4.19
CA GLY A 83 -4.55 14.41 -3.97
C GLY A 83 -4.77 13.47 -2.80
N LEU A 84 -4.05 12.34 -2.78
CA LEU A 84 -4.13 11.35 -1.70
C LEU A 84 -3.91 11.99 -0.33
N ALA A 85 -2.85 12.81 -0.18
CA ALA A 85 -2.54 13.54 1.05
C ALA A 85 -3.70 14.44 1.48
N ARG A 86 -4.30 15.19 0.55
CA ARG A 86 -5.50 16.01 0.84
C ARG A 86 -6.68 15.15 1.30
N GLY A 87 -6.91 14.00 0.66
CA GLY A 87 -7.96 13.05 1.07
C GLY A 87 -7.74 12.49 2.47
N LEU A 88 -6.48 12.35 2.89
CA LEU A 88 -6.11 12.00 4.25
C LEU A 88 -6.17 13.19 5.23
N GLY A 89 -6.37 14.41 4.73
CA GLY A 89 -6.40 15.64 5.53
C GLY A 89 -5.02 16.20 5.84
N ALA A 90 -3.95 15.74 5.17
CA ALA A 90 -2.62 16.29 5.33
C ALA A 90 -2.52 17.70 4.72
N THR A 91 -1.82 18.59 5.41
CA THR A 91 -1.65 20.01 5.04
C THR A 91 -0.26 20.34 4.51
N GLU A 92 0.68 19.40 4.64
CA GLU A 92 2.04 19.55 4.15
C GLU A 92 2.10 19.55 2.62
N GLN A 93 3.08 20.25 2.07
CA GLN A 93 3.32 20.26 0.63
C GLN A 93 3.97 18.94 0.19
N VAL A 94 3.24 18.16 -0.60
CA VAL A 94 3.73 16.88 -1.13
C VAL A 94 4.71 17.13 -2.28
N THR A 95 5.91 16.54 -2.14
CA THR A 95 7.00 16.55 -3.13
C THR A 95 7.42 15.12 -3.48
N SER A 96 8.09 14.93 -4.62
CA SER A 96 8.64 13.63 -4.98
C SER A 96 9.78 13.24 -4.02
N PRO A 97 9.82 11.99 -3.51
CA PRO A 97 10.88 11.50 -2.64
C PRO A 97 12.08 10.91 -3.39
N THR A 98 12.25 11.23 -4.67
CA THR A 98 13.32 10.67 -5.54
C THR A 98 14.73 10.78 -4.94
N TYR A 99 14.99 11.79 -4.10
CA TYR A 99 16.28 11.96 -3.43
C TYR A 99 16.31 11.50 -1.98
N THR A 100 15.17 11.53 -1.32
CA THR A 100 15.02 11.19 0.12
C THR A 100 14.62 9.73 0.35
N ILE A 101 14.22 9.00 -0.70
CA ILE A 101 13.65 7.66 -0.69
C ILE A 101 12.27 7.64 -0.05
N VAL A 102 12.06 8.28 1.08
CA VAL A 102 10.77 8.43 1.76
C VAL A 102 10.53 9.86 2.21
N ASN A 103 9.31 10.33 2.04
CA ASN A 103 8.79 11.55 2.66
C ASN A 103 7.61 11.19 3.55
N GLU A 104 7.55 11.79 4.74
CA GLU A 104 6.50 11.57 5.72
C GLU A 104 5.59 12.80 5.81
N TYR A 105 4.27 12.59 5.79
CA TYR A 105 3.24 13.62 5.98
C TYR A 105 2.37 13.18 7.16
N LEU A 106 2.45 13.91 8.26
CA LEU A 106 1.94 13.46 9.56
C LEU A 106 0.72 14.25 10.06
N SER A 107 0.35 15.35 9.39
CA SER A 107 -0.74 16.23 9.83
C SER A 107 -2.15 15.73 9.51
N GLY A 108 -2.27 14.67 8.71
CA GLY A 108 -3.56 14.09 8.34
C GLY A 108 -4.21 13.23 9.43
N ARG A 109 -5.39 12.67 9.13
CA ARG A 109 -6.11 11.73 10.02
C ARG A 109 -5.32 10.44 10.30
N MET A 110 -4.34 10.14 9.46
CA MET A 110 -3.33 9.10 9.62
C MET A 110 -2.07 9.50 8.85
N PRO A 111 -0.89 9.00 9.21
CA PRO A 111 0.34 9.25 8.47
C PRO A 111 0.24 8.82 7.02
N LEU A 112 0.88 9.57 6.12
CA LEU A 112 1.16 9.15 4.75
C LEU A 112 2.68 9.04 4.58
N PHE A 113 3.14 7.89 4.18
CA PHE A 113 4.53 7.58 3.86
C PHE A 113 4.65 7.42 2.35
N HIS A 114 5.35 8.35 1.70
CA HIS A 114 5.51 8.38 0.26
C HIS A 114 6.93 7.94 -0.10
N PHE A 115 7.03 6.79 -0.74
CA PHE A 115 8.27 6.12 -1.11
C PHE A 115 8.54 6.25 -2.61
N ASP A 116 9.82 6.30 -2.99
CA ASP A 116 10.29 6.18 -4.38
C ASP A 116 11.37 5.08 -4.44
N MET A 117 10.99 3.93 -5.01
CA MET A 117 11.84 2.74 -5.11
C MET A 117 12.68 2.71 -6.41
N TYR A 118 12.76 3.82 -7.15
CA TYR A 118 13.53 3.88 -8.41
C TYR A 118 14.98 3.45 -8.27
N ARG A 119 15.60 3.71 -7.09
CA ARG A 119 17.00 3.40 -6.81
C ARG A 119 17.21 2.07 -6.11
N LEU A 120 16.16 1.42 -5.67
CA LEU A 120 16.24 0.10 -5.06
C LEU A 120 16.20 -0.97 -6.15
N SER A 121 16.88 -2.06 -5.90
CA SER A 121 17.01 -3.17 -6.84
C SER A 121 16.33 -4.45 -6.34
N SER A 122 15.95 -4.48 -5.08
CA SER A 122 15.33 -5.63 -4.43
C SER A 122 14.52 -5.21 -3.20
N SER A 123 13.67 -6.09 -2.73
CA SER A 123 12.96 -5.90 -1.45
C SER A 123 13.89 -5.96 -0.24
N ASP A 124 15.07 -6.57 -0.34
CA ASP A 124 16.06 -6.52 0.74
C ASP A 124 16.47 -5.07 1.03
N ASP A 125 16.67 -4.26 -0.04
CA ASP A 125 16.95 -2.83 0.10
C ASP A 125 15.77 -2.08 0.80
N LEU A 126 14.52 -2.52 0.58
CA LEU A 126 13.35 -1.95 1.21
C LEU A 126 13.31 -2.28 2.72
N TRP A 127 13.68 -3.50 3.10
CA TRP A 127 13.79 -3.88 4.51
C TRP A 127 14.87 -3.07 5.23
N ASP A 128 16.01 -2.82 4.57
CA ASP A 128 17.12 -2.04 5.13
C ASP A 128 16.74 -0.58 5.45
N ILE A 129 15.76 0.00 4.77
CA ILE A 129 15.24 1.34 5.08
C ILE A 129 14.15 1.37 6.16
N GLY A 130 13.86 0.21 6.80
CA GLY A 130 12.92 0.11 7.91
C GLY A 130 11.44 -0.02 7.48
N TRP A 131 11.16 -0.72 6.40
CA TRP A 131 9.80 -0.91 5.88
C TRP A 131 8.81 -1.40 6.94
N GLU A 132 9.21 -2.37 7.78
CA GLU A 132 8.36 -2.90 8.85
C GLU A 132 7.93 -1.82 9.84
N ASP A 133 8.85 -0.92 10.23
CA ASP A 133 8.55 0.18 11.15
C ASP A 133 7.46 1.10 10.58
N TYR A 134 7.47 1.36 9.26
CA TYR A 134 6.43 2.16 8.61
C TYR A 134 5.08 1.46 8.61
N LEU A 135 5.04 0.15 8.37
CA LEU A 135 3.81 -0.65 8.43
C LEU A 135 3.22 -0.66 9.86
N GLU A 136 4.07 -0.83 10.88
CA GLU A 136 3.66 -0.84 12.30
C GLU A 136 3.11 0.52 12.76
N ARG A 137 3.55 1.62 12.16
CA ARG A 137 3.04 2.97 12.47
C ARG A 137 1.59 3.19 12.00
N GLY A 138 1.02 2.27 11.24
CA GLY A 138 -0.40 2.26 10.87
C GLY A 138 -0.80 3.41 9.94
N GLY A 139 0.13 3.94 9.16
CA GLY A 139 -0.13 4.93 8.13
C GLY A 139 -0.58 4.32 6.80
N VAL A 140 -0.63 5.14 5.77
CA VAL A 140 -0.79 4.75 4.37
C VAL A 140 0.59 4.80 3.72
N CYS A 141 1.02 3.71 3.08
CA CYS A 141 2.26 3.65 2.31
C CYS A 141 1.93 3.81 0.82
N ALA A 142 2.45 4.85 0.18
CA ALA A 142 2.33 5.10 -1.26
C ALA A 142 3.71 4.92 -1.90
N VAL A 143 3.86 3.90 -2.76
CA VAL A 143 5.15 3.40 -3.25
C VAL A 143 5.25 3.61 -4.75
N GLU A 144 6.08 4.58 -5.19
CA GLU A 144 6.45 4.77 -6.59
C GLU A 144 7.51 3.73 -7.00
N TRP A 145 7.47 3.25 -8.26
CA TRP A 145 8.34 2.20 -8.77
C TRP A 145 8.22 0.88 -7.98
N SER A 146 7.00 0.56 -7.61
CA SER A 146 6.66 -0.61 -6.79
C SER A 146 7.05 -1.95 -7.45
N GLU A 147 7.22 -1.98 -8.76
CA GLU A 147 7.70 -3.13 -9.51
C GLU A 147 9.11 -3.59 -9.10
N ASN A 148 9.93 -2.68 -8.58
CA ASN A 148 11.28 -3.02 -8.09
C ASN A 148 11.26 -3.81 -6.76
N VAL A 149 10.14 -3.77 -6.05
CA VAL A 149 9.92 -4.39 -4.73
C VAL A 149 8.60 -5.17 -4.70
N ALA A 150 8.23 -5.78 -5.81
CA ALA A 150 6.91 -6.38 -6.03
C ALA A 150 6.52 -7.46 -4.99
N ASP A 151 7.48 -8.20 -4.48
CA ASP A 151 7.29 -9.22 -3.44
C ASP A 151 6.94 -8.63 -2.06
N ALA A 152 7.20 -7.34 -1.82
CA ALA A 152 6.75 -6.62 -0.62
C ALA A 152 5.39 -5.92 -0.83
N MET A 153 4.81 -5.98 -2.03
CA MET A 153 3.54 -5.33 -2.39
C MET A 153 2.35 -6.29 -2.37
N GLU A 154 2.46 -7.41 -1.69
CA GLU A 154 1.36 -8.36 -1.54
C GLU A 154 0.16 -7.68 -0.87
N ASP A 155 -1.04 -7.84 -1.44
CA ASP A 155 -2.28 -7.19 -0.99
C ASP A 155 -2.35 -5.66 -1.18
N ALA A 156 -1.41 -5.04 -1.90
CA ALA A 156 -1.45 -3.61 -2.20
C ALA A 156 -2.59 -3.25 -3.16
N ILE A 157 -3.09 -2.01 -3.04
CA ILE A 157 -3.95 -1.39 -4.06
C ILE A 157 -3.03 -0.91 -5.18
N THR A 158 -3.16 -1.47 -6.37
CA THR A 158 -2.39 -1.05 -7.54
C THR A 158 -3.02 0.20 -8.16
N VAL A 159 -2.21 1.22 -8.41
CA VAL A 159 -2.59 2.46 -9.10
C VAL A 159 -1.69 2.62 -10.32
N CYS A 160 -2.17 2.20 -11.47
CA CYS A 160 -1.47 2.34 -12.74
C CYS A 160 -1.84 3.68 -13.40
N ILE A 161 -0.85 4.55 -13.66
CA ILE A 161 -1.05 5.87 -14.27
C ILE A 161 -0.33 5.90 -15.62
N GLN A 162 -1.11 6.01 -16.69
CA GLN A 162 -0.62 6.05 -18.06
C GLN A 162 -0.82 7.44 -18.66
N LYS A 163 0.23 8.00 -19.24
CA LYS A 163 0.15 9.25 -20.00
C LYS A 163 -0.52 8.99 -21.35
N THR A 164 -1.68 9.61 -21.60
CA THR A 164 -2.44 9.47 -22.84
C THR A 164 -2.38 10.72 -23.74
N GLY A 165 -1.88 11.82 -23.20
CA GLY A 165 -1.67 13.10 -23.88
C GLY A 165 -0.76 14.01 -23.07
N GLU A 166 -0.61 15.26 -23.46
CA GLU A 166 0.23 16.23 -22.74
C GLU A 166 -0.24 16.37 -21.30
N ASP A 167 -1.52 16.65 -21.09
CA ASP A 167 -2.14 16.81 -19.77
C ASP A 167 -3.09 15.67 -19.40
N SER A 168 -3.32 14.72 -20.32
CA SER A 168 -4.28 13.64 -20.13
C SER A 168 -3.63 12.38 -19.56
N ARG A 169 -4.35 11.71 -18.64
CA ARG A 169 -3.95 10.45 -18.01
C ARG A 169 -5.10 9.45 -18.00
N LYS A 170 -4.76 8.18 -18.16
CA LYS A 170 -5.61 7.06 -17.80
C LYS A 170 -5.10 6.51 -16.47
N ILE A 171 -5.97 6.46 -15.49
CA ILE A 171 -5.68 5.93 -14.15
C ILE A 171 -6.50 4.67 -13.96
N THR A 172 -5.84 3.55 -13.70
CA THR A 172 -6.50 2.29 -13.38
C THR A 172 -6.18 1.94 -11.93
N ILE A 173 -7.21 1.75 -11.10
CA ILE A 173 -7.07 1.38 -9.70
C ILE A 173 -7.62 -0.03 -9.54
N THR A 174 -6.81 -0.94 -9.03
CA THR A 174 -7.17 -2.36 -8.83
C THR A 174 -6.84 -2.77 -7.40
N GLY A 175 -7.77 -3.46 -6.75
CA GLY A 175 -7.58 -3.99 -5.40
C GLY A 175 -8.86 -4.55 -4.82
N GLY A 176 -8.73 -5.15 -3.63
CA GLY A 176 -9.85 -5.75 -2.90
C GLY A 176 -10.32 -4.87 -1.75
N ALA A 177 -9.74 -5.08 -0.59
CA ALA A 177 -10.16 -4.40 0.64
C ALA A 177 -9.97 -2.87 0.55
N GLY A 178 -10.99 -2.12 0.99
CA GLY A 178 -10.97 -0.65 1.04
C GLY A 178 -11.44 0.05 -0.22
N LEU A 179 -11.74 -0.68 -1.31
CA LEU A 179 -12.28 -0.09 -2.53
C LEU A 179 -13.79 -0.28 -2.69
N GLU A 180 -14.47 -0.97 -1.77
CA GLU A 180 -15.90 -1.25 -1.86
C GLU A 180 -16.71 0.06 -1.92
N ASP A 181 -16.34 1.04 -1.09
CA ASP A 181 -17.01 2.33 -0.97
C ASP A 181 -16.38 3.44 -1.85
N PHE A 182 -15.36 3.09 -2.63
CA PHE A 182 -14.71 4.07 -3.50
C PHE A 182 -15.58 4.42 -4.70
N SER A 183 -15.93 5.69 -4.83
CA SER A 183 -16.63 6.31 -5.97
C SER A 183 -16.21 7.78 -6.11
N ILE A 184 -16.25 8.32 -7.33
CA ILE A 184 -16.00 9.74 -7.64
C ILE A 184 -17.26 10.36 -8.20
#